data_d2eca1582ba6882ca19a2ae5037eafa2
#
_entry.id   d2eca1582ba6882ca19a2ae5037eafa2
#
_cell.length_a   1.000
_cell.length_b   1.000
_cell.length_c   1.000
_cell.angle_alpha   90.00
_cell.angle_beta   90.00
_cell.angle_gamma   90.00
#
_symmetry.space_group_name_H-M   'P 1'
#
loop_
_entity.id
_entity.type
_entity.pdbx_description
1 polymer ?
#
loop_
_entity_poly.entity_id
_entity_poly.type
_entity_poly.pdbx_seq_one_letter_code
_entity_poly.pdbx_strand_id
1 'polypeptide(L)'
;MNQNDIHFRTGGNITHAGIEVLPAGKDIEYIVLESIEFKESEQINGRKQAGVWIGHFAKNPYTSLPWVINSTNRRRLAKLFPECEGYLARLHNVAIRLTKEKTRDPQDGGECWGLRVSLIPAKLPAAPAKKAIQEDQIQTIVDWAKKNGYGIEQIAGKYDFASDAVKQAIIDQLEDLPE
;
A
#
# COMPACT_ATOMS: atom_id res chain seq x y z
N MET A 1 2.24 6.09 -30.65
CA MET A 1 1.81 6.03 -29.25
C MET A 1 1.52 4.58 -28.95
N ASN A 2 2.22 3.99 -27.99
CA ASN A 2 2.05 2.57 -27.69
C ASN A 2 0.68 2.36 -27.03
N GLN A 3 -0.19 1.57 -27.65
CA GLN A 3 -1.54 1.26 -27.13
C GLN A 3 -1.53 0.52 -25.77
N ASN A 4 -0.34 0.24 -25.24
CA ASN A 4 -0.15 -0.46 -23.98
C ASN A 4 0.04 0.46 -22.77
N ASP A 5 0.16 1.76 -22.98
CA ASP A 5 0.34 2.71 -21.89
C ASP A 5 -0.99 3.09 -21.28
N ILE A 6 -1.09 2.98 -19.97
CA ILE A 6 -2.19 3.61 -19.25
C ILE A 6 -1.93 5.09 -19.35
N HIS A 7 -2.73 5.81 -20.12
CA HIS A 7 -2.50 7.23 -20.38
C HIS A 7 -2.74 8.07 -19.14
N PHE A 8 -1.69 8.74 -18.73
CA PHE A 8 -1.73 9.83 -17.77
C PHE A 8 -1.27 11.08 -18.47
N ARG A 9 -2.15 12.04 -18.58
CA ARG A 9 -1.76 13.33 -19.08
C ARG A 9 -1.07 14.11 -17.97
N THR A 10 0.22 14.29 -18.14
CA THR A 10 1.05 15.20 -17.38
C THR A 10 0.59 16.63 -17.66
N GLY A 11 0.03 17.27 -16.71
CA GLY A 11 -0.28 18.68 -16.76
C GLY A 11 -0.94 19.08 -15.47
N GLY A 12 -0.18 19.54 -14.49
CA GLY A 12 -0.55 20.30 -13.29
C GLY A 12 -1.84 19.96 -12.50
N ASN A 13 -2.70 19.18 -13.05
CA ASN A 13 -4.01 18.81 -12.52
C ASN A 13 -4.05 17.31 -12.20
N ILE A 14 -4.78 16.97 -11.17
CA ILE A 14 -5.06 15.61 -10.77
C ILE A 14 -5.80 14.91 -11.91
N THR A 15 -5.12 14.05 -12.62
CA THR A 15 -5.75 13.26 -13.68
C THR A 15 -5.95 11.86 -13.18
N HIS A 16 -5.42 10.85 -13.53
CA HIS A 16 -5.51 9.51 -12.98
C HIS A 16 -4.18 9.15 -12.34
N ALA A 17 -4.17 8.31 -11.32
CA ALA A 17 -2.92 7.77 -10.83
C ALA A 17 -2.22 7.01 -11.97
N GLY A 18 -0.99 7.42 -12.26
CA GLY A 18 -0.16 6.84 -13.30
C GLY A 18 0.47 5.56 -12.82
N ILE A 19 0.05 4.46 -13.39
CA ILE A 19 0.83 3.25 -13.34
C ILE A 19 1.53 3.17 -14.68
N GLU A 20 2.68 3.81 -14.76
CA GLU A 20 3.39 3.99 -16.02
C GLU A 20 3.78 2.69 -16.70
N VAL A 21 3.82 1.56 -15.97
CA VAL A 21 4.34 0.32 -16.53
C VAL A 21 3.63 -0.91 -15.97
N LEU A 22 2.29 -1.00 -16.10
CA LEU A 22 1.69 -2.31 -16.08
C LEU A 22 1.71 -2.88 -17.48
N PRO A 23 2.52 -3.93 -17.76
CA PRO A 23 2.37 -4.68 -18.99
C PRO A 23 0.92 -5.16 -19.09
N ALA A 24 0.36 -5.19 -20.31
CA ALA A 24 -0.96 -5.73 -20.52
C ALA A 24 -1.10 -7.10 -19.82
N GLY A 25 -2.12 -7.25 -18.99
CA GLY A 25 -2.38 -8.49 -18.24
C GLY A 25 -1.61 -8.69 -16.94
N LYS A 26 -0.83 -7.71 -16.47
CA LYS A 26 -0.25 -7.76 -15.11
C LYS A 26 -1.01 -6.86 -14.15
N ASP A 27 -1.26 -7.40 -12.98
CA ASP A 27 -1.92 -6.71 -11.87
C ASP A 27 -0.87 -6.13 -10.91
N ILE A 28 -1.22 -5.05 -10.24
CA ILE A 28 -0.56 -4.69 -8.98
C ILE A 28 -1.24 -5.48 -7.88
N GLU A 29 -0.57 -6.52 -7.42
CA GLU A 29 -1.13 -7.42 -6.41
C GLU A 29 -1.31 -6.76 -5.04
N TYR A 30 -0.54 -5.70 -4.78
CA TYR A 30 -0.56 -4.98 -3.51
C TYR A 30 -0.18 -3.52 -3.69
N ILE A 31 -1.06 -2.62 -3.27
CA ILE A 31 -0.80 -1.19 -3.08
C ILE A 31 -1.65 -0.69 -1.92
N VAL A 32 -1.11 0.20 -1.11
CA VAL A 32 -1.86 0.79 0.02
C VAL A 32 -2.51 2.08 -0.43
N LEU A 33 -3.84 2.11 -0.33
CA LEU A 33 -4.64 3.32 -0.45
C LEU A 33 -4.66 3.99 0.92
N GLU A 34 -3.87 5.06 1.06
CA GLU A 34 -3.66 5.75 2.34
C GLU A 34 -4.90 6.50 2.79
N SER A 35 -5.54 7.19 1.85
CA SER A 35 -6.77 7.95 2.13
C SER A 35 -7.60 8.15 0.89
N ILE A 36 -8.89 8.47 1.10
CA ILE A 36 -9.81 8.90 0.05
C ILE A 36 -10.48 10.18 0.50
N GLU A 37 -10.46 11.20 -0.36
CA GLU A 37 -11.18 12.46 -0.14
C GLU A 37 -12.27 12.69 -1.18
N PHE A 38 -13.32 13.38 -0.77
CA PHE A 38 -14.34 13.89 -1.68
C PHE A 38 -14.14 15.38 -1.91
N LYS A 39 -14.13 15.81 -3.17
CA LYS A 39 -14.12 17.22 -3.55
C LYS A 39 -15.39 17.58 -4.28
N GLU A 40 -16.03 18.63 -3.86
CA GLU A 40 -17.24 19.15 -4.53
C GLU A 40 -16.97 19.54 -5.99
N SER A 41 -15.78 20.07 -6.25
CA SER A 41 -15.29 20.29 -7.61
C SER A 41 -13.77 20.23 -7.68
N GLU A 42 -13.25 19.72 -8.78
CA GLU A 42 -11.82 19.63 -9.04
C GLU A 42 -11.54 19.81 -10.53
N GLN A 43 -10.36 20.32 -10.84
CA GLN A 43 -9.93 20.49 -12.22
C GLN A 43 -9.17 19.26 -12.71
N ILE A 44 -9.77 18.49 -13.60
CA ILE A 44 -9.21 17.25 -14.13
C ILE A 44 -9.05 17.40 -15.64
N ASN A 45 -7.82 17.25 -16.14
CA ASN A 45 -7.50 17.41 -17.57
C ASN A 45 -7.96 18.76 -18.14
N GLY A 46 -7.83 19.84 -17.37
CA GLY A 46 -8.24 21.19 -17.80
C GLY A 46 -9.75 21.42 -17.78
N ARG A 47 -10.56 20.46 -17.31
CA ARG A 47 -12.02 20.59 -17.19
C ARG A 47 -12.44 20.53 -15.72
N LYS A 48 -13.30 21.46 -15.31
CA LYS A 48 -13.90 21.44 -13.98
C LYS A 48 -14.91 20.31 -13.92
N GLN A 49 -14.71 19.39 -12.99
CA GLN A 49 -15.62 18.27 -12.71
C GLN A 49 -16.20 18.42 -11.31
N ALA A 50 -17.48 18.14 -11.15
CA ALA A 50 -18.16 18.15 -9.86
C ALA A 50 -18.21 16.77 -9.24
N GLY A 51 -18.18 16.71 -7.91
CA GLY A 51 -18.38 15.47 -7.17
C GLY A 51 -17.26 14.44 -7.38
N VAL A 52 -16.00 14.84 -7.24
CA VAL A 52 -14.83 14.02 -7.54
C VAL A 52 -14.31 13.32 -6.28
N TRP A 53 -14.06 12.03 -6.40
CA TRP A 53 -13.39 11.23 -5.38
C TRP A 53 -11.93 11.03 -5.75
N ILE A 54 -11.04 11.34 -4.82
CA ILE A 54 -9.59 11.29 -5.02
C ILE A 54 -8.98 10.36 -3.99
N GLY A 55 -8.24 9.36 -4.47
CA GLY A 55 -7.47 8.44 -3.64
C GLY A 55 -6.00 8.83 -3.62
N HIS A 56 -5.40 8.77 -2.45
CA HIS A 56 -3.97 8.96 -2.24
C HIS A 56 -3.34 7.62 -1.88
N PHE A 57 -2.26 7.29 -2.55
CA PHE A 57 -1.52 6.06 -2.26
C PHE A 57 -0.36 6.36 -1.32
N ALA A 58 -0.10 5.47 -0.38
CA ALA A 58 1.14 5.45 0.37
C ALA A 58 2.33 5.34 -0.59
N LYS A 59 3.52 5.72 -0.12
CA LYS A 59 4.75 5.63 -0.93
C LYS A 59 4.88 4.24 -1.54
N ASN A 60 4.96 4.19 -2.87
CA ASN A 60 5.01 2.95 -3.64
C ASN A 60 5.87 3.15 -4.90
N PRO A 61 6.31 2.05 -5.58
CA PRO A 61 7.16 2.15 -6.76
C PRO A 61 6.40 2.47 -8.06
N TYR A 62 5.05 2.54 -8.02
CA TYR A 62 4.24 2.62 -9.23
C TYR A 62 3.81 4.04 -9.57
N THR A 63 3.46 4.85 -8.59
CA THR A 63 2.95 6.21 -8.81
C THR A 63 3.17 7.12 -7.61
N SER A 64 3.41 8.38 -7.88
CA SER A 64 3.35 9.47 -6.89
C SER A 64 2.12 10.36 -7.06
N LEU A 65 1.26 10.06 -8.05
CA LEU A 65 0.11 10.88 -8.38
C LEU A 65 -1.16 10.41 -7.65
N PRO A 66 -2.03 11.32 -7.26
CA PRO A 66 -3.34 10.97 -6.73
C PRO A 66 -4.21 10.34 -7.82
N TRP A 67 -5.12 9.50 -7.39
CA TRP A 67 -5.98 8.70 -8.26
C TRP A 67 -7.42 9.21 -8.27
N VAL A 68 -7.94 9.57 -9.44
CA VAL A 68 -9.36 9.89 -9.61
C VAL A 68 -10.18 8.60 -9.61
N ILE A 69 -11.00 8.41 -8.59
CA ILE A 69 -11.78 7.20 -8.38
C ILE A 69 -13.12 7.33 -9.13
N ASN A 70 -13.24 6.68 -10.27
CA ASN A 70 -14.48 6.67 -11.06
C ASN A 70 -15.59 5.82 -10.39
N SER A 71 -16.81 5.92 -10.91
CA SER A 71 -17.99 5.25 -10.35
C SER A 71 -17.84 3.72 -10.26
N THR A 72 -17.19 3.09 -11.23
CA THR A 72 -16.93 1.64 -11.23
C THR A 72 -16.01 1.26 -10.06
N ASN A 73 -14.92 2.00 -9.89
CA ASN A 73 -13.97 1.74 -8.80
C ASN A 73 -14.58 2.04 -7.42
N ARG A 74 -15.43 3.09 -7.32
CA ARG A 74 -16.17 3.36 -6.08
C ARG A 74 -17.05 2.19 -5.66
N ARG A 75 -17.80 1.60 -6.60
CA ARG A 75 -18.64 0.42 -6.33
C ARG A 75 -17.81 -0.80 -5.95
N ARG A 76 -16.65 -0.99 -6.56
CA ARG A 76 -15.74 -2.10 -6.25
C ARG A 76 -15.11 -1.93 -4.85
N LEU A 77 -14.69 -0.72 -4.49
CA LEU A 77 -14.20 -0.41 -3.14
C LEU A 77 -15.28 -0.64 -2.08
N ALA A 78 -16.49 -0.12 -2.29
CA ALA A 78 -17.59 -0.35 -1.36
C ALA A 78 -17.97 -1.84 -1.21
N LYS A 79 -17.81 -2.64 -2.27
CA LYS A 79 -18.02 -4.08 -2.23
C LYS A 79 -16.88 -4.82 -1.51
N LEU A 80 -15.64 -4.36 -1.69
CA LEU A 80 -14.45 -4.98 -1.08
C LEU A 80 -14.35 -4.65 0.42
N PHE A 81 -14.83 -3.48 0.81
CA PHE A 81 -14.80 -2.96 2.19
C PHE A 81 -16.23 -2.58 2.64
N PRO A 82 -17.10 -3.55 2.91
CA PRO A 82 -18.49 -3.29 3.29
C PRO A 82 -18.61 -2.50 4.61
N GLU A 83 -17.60 -2.56 5.47
CA GLU A 83 -17.50 -1.82 6.73
C GLU A 83 -17.48 -0.30 6.54
N CYS A 84 -17.14 0.19 5.34
CA CYS A 84 -17.23 1.63 5.07
C CYS A 84 -18.65 2.13 4.86
N GLU A 85 -19.65 1.23 4.77
CA GLU A 85 -21.07 1.57 4.58
C GLU A 85 -21.32 2.53 3.41
N GLY A 86 -20.50 2.46 2.37
CA GLY A 86 -20.53 3.35 1.21
C GLY A 86 -19.83 4.70 1.40
N TYR A 87 -19.38 5.03 2.61
CA TYR A 87 -18.60 6.24 2.90
C TYR A 87 -17.12 6.01 2.67
N LEU A 88 -16.68 6.08 1.42
CA LEU A 88 -15.30 5.76 1.02
C LEU A 88 -14.24 6.59 1.77
N ALA A 89 -14.56 7.78 2.24
CA ALA A 89 -13.66 8.60 3.06
C ALA A 89 -13.29 7.94 4.40
N ARG A 90 -13.97 6.87 4.81
CA ARG A 90 -13.61 6.07 6.01
C ARG A 90 -12.46 5.09 5.71
N LEU A 91 -12.13 4.87 4.45
CA LEU A 91 -11.06 3.95 4.07
C LEU A 91 -9.70 4.64 4.25
N HIS A 92 -8.93 4.17 5.20
CA HIS A 92 -7.58 4.63 5.48
C HIS A 92 -6.61 3.45 5.55
N ASN A 93 -5.47 3.58 4.90
CA ASN A 93 -4.40 2.57 4.90
C ASN A 93 -4.87 1.17 4.51
N VAL A 94 -5.79 1.09 3.55
CA VAL A 94 -6.32 -0.19 3.09
C VAL A 94 -5.51 -0.73 1.93
N ALA A 95 -5.19 -2.03 1.99
CA ALA A 95 -4.49 -2.71 0.92
C ALA A 95 -5.47 -3.09 -0.20
N ILE A 96 -5.17 -2.70 -1.42
CA ILE A 96 -5.96 -3.04 -2.60
C ILE A 96 -5.09 -3.67 -3.69
N ARG A 97 -5.72 -4.45 -4.55
CA ARG A 97 -5.15 -4.94 -5.79
C ARG A 97 -5.74 -4.14 -6.94
N LEU A 98 -4.90 -3.72 -7.87
CA LEU A 98 -5.32 -3.00 -9.06
C LEU A 98 -5.08 -3.83 -10.31
N THR A 99 -6.06 -3.83 -11.19
CA THR A 99 -6.00 -4.53 -12.48
C THR A 99 -6.15 -3.55 -13.64
N LYS A 100 -5.57 -3.90 -14.77
CA LYS A 100 -5.74 -3.18 -16.02
C LYS A 100 -6.81 -3.90 -16.83
N GLU A 101 -7.95 -3.25 -17.07
CA GLU A 101 -9.07 -3.83 -17.81
C GLU A 101 -9.39 -2.99 -19.04
N LYS A 102 -9.78 -3.65 -20.13
CA LYS A 102 -10.35 -2.96 -21.30
C LYS A 102 -11.67 -2.32 -20.92
N THR A 103 -11.88 -1.08 -21.34
CA THR A 103 -13.10 -0.31 -21.11
C THR A 103 -13.36 0.59 -22.31
N ARG A 104 -14.53 1.20 -22.35
CA ARG A 104 -14.84 2.22 -23.36
C ARG A 104 -14.34 3.58 -22.90
N ASP A 105 -13.72 4.31 -23.84
CA ASP A 105 -13.41 5.71 -23.61
C ASP A 105 -14.72 6.51 -23.57
N PRO A 106 -14.98 7.27 -22.51
CA PRO A 106 -16.19 8.09 -22.43
C PRO A 106 -16.21 9.26 -23.41
N GLN A 107 -15.10 9.59 -24.08
CA GLN A 107 -15.01 10.71 -25.01
C GLN A 107 -15.33 10.32 -26.45
N ASP A 108 -14.78 9.23 -26.93
CA ASP A 108 -14.92 8.79 -28.33
C ASP A 108 -15.62 7.44 -28.50
N GLY A 109 -15.90 6.76 -27.38
CA GLY A 109 -16.54 5.44 -27.37
C GLY A 109 -15.62 4.30 -27.81
N GLY A 110 -14.36 4.59 -28.12
CA GLY A 110 -13.35 3.61 -28.49
C GLY A 110 -12.92 2.72 -27.33
N GLU A 111 -12.16 1.67 -27.62
CA GLU A 111 -11.56 0.84 -26.56
C GLU A 111 -10.35 1.55 -25.95
N CYS A 112 -10.33 1.64 -24.62
CA CYS A 112 -9.18 2.12 -23.86
C CYS A 112 -8.88 1.19 -22.69
N TRP A 113 -7.71 1.36 -22.08
CA TRP A 113 -7.35 0.67 -20.86
C TRP A 113 -7.76 1.51 -19.65
N GLY A 114 -8.45 0.90 -18.72
CA GLY A 114 -8.82 1.52 -17.45
C GLY A 114 -8.21 0.80 -16.25
N LEU A 115 -7.83 1.57 -15.25
CA LEU A 115 -7.40 1.04 -13.95
C LEU A 115 -8.63 0.65 -13.14
N ARG A 116 -8.64 -0.57 -12.60
CA ARG A 116 -9.74 -1.12 -11.82
C ARG A 116 -9.27 -1.72 -10.51
N VAL A 117 -10.05 -1.48 -9.47
CA VAL A 117 -9.91 -2.23 -8.22
C VAL A 117 -10.35 -3.67 -8.47
N SER A 118 -9.48 -4.62 -8.15
CA SER A 118 -9.83 -6.03 -8.16
C SER A 118 -10.74 -6.36 -6.98
N LEU A 119 -11.72 -7.23 -7.20
CA LEU A 119 -12.51 -7.81 -6.11
C LEU A 119 -11.79 -8.98 -5.42
N ILE A 120 -10.65 -9.39 -5.95
CA ILE A 120 -9.74 -10.33 -5.27
C ILE A 120 -8.94 -9.49 -4.26
N PRO A 121 -8.90 -9.89 -2.99
CA PRO A 121 -8.12 -9.19 -1.98
C PRO A 121 -6.66 -9.00 -2.39
N ALA A 122 -6.04 -7.93 -1.92
CA ALA A 122 -4.62 -7.69 -2.14
C ALA A 122 -3.80 -8.82 -1.50
N LYS A 123 -2.79 -9.29 -2.21
CA LYS A 123 -1.82 -10.23 -1.65
C LYS A 123 -0.82 -9.43 -0.82
N LEU A 124 -0.98 -9.48 0.49
CA LEU A 124 -0.03 -8.82 1.38
C LEU A 124 1.38 -9.35 1.10
N PRO A 125 2.37 -8.47 1.00
CA PRO A 125 3.74 -8.93 0.95
C PRO A 125 4.01 -9.77 2.20
N ALA A 126 4.70 -10.88 2.03
CA ALA A 126 5.18 -11.65 3.17
C ALA A 126 5.94 -10.67 4.09
N ALA A 127 5.63 -10.70 5.37
CA ALA A 127 6.42 -9.93 6.34
C ALA A 127 7.90 -10.25 6.07
N PRO A 128 8.78 -9.24 6.00
CA PRO A 128 10.19 -9.51 5.81
C PRO A 128 10.61 -10.52 6.88
N ALA A 129 11.20 -11.62 6.43
CA ALA A 129 11.69 -12.62 7.36
C ALA A 129 12.60 -11.92 8.37
N LYS A 130 12.27 -12.00 9.64
CA LYS A 130 13.10 -11.45 10.69
C LYS A 130 14.45 -12.16 10.63
N LYS A 131 15.52 -11.41 10.81
CA LYS A 131 16.84 -12.03 10.92
C LYS A 131 16.90 -12.79 12.24
N ALA A 132 17.27 -14.06 12.18
CA ALA A 132 17.48 -14.87 13.37
C ALA A 132 18.80 -14.46 14.06
N ILE A 133 18.72 -14.16 15.35
CA ILE A 133 19.91 -13.89 16.18
C ILE A 133 20.63 -15.22 16.38
N GLN A 134 21.91 -15.23 16.00
CA GLN A 134 22.82 -16.36 16.22
C GLN A 134 23.54 -16.23 17.58
N GLU A 135 24.17 -17.30 18.03
CA GLU A 135 24.88 -17.32 19.34
C GLU A 135 25.98 -16.25 19.43
N ASP A 136 26.71 -16.03 18.36
CA ASP A 136 27.78 -15.02 18.27
C ASP A 136 27.27 -13.57 18.32
N GLN A 137 25.98 -13.37 18.16
CA GLN A 137 25.35 -12.04 18.16
C GLN A 137 24.70 -11.67 19.51
N ILE A 138 24.60 -12.62 20.46
CA ILE A 138 23.88 -12.42 21.71
C ILE A 138 24.38 -11.15 22.42
N GLN A 139 25.69 -11.03 22.66
CA GLN A 139 26.26 -9.89 23.38
C GLN A 139 25.96 -8.57 22.68
N THR A 140 26.09 -8.51 21.37
CA THR A 140 25.82 -7.29 20.58
C THR A 140 24.35 -6.86 20.70
N ILE A 141 23.43 -7.82 20.69
CA ILE A 141 21.99 -7.55 20.82
C ILE A 141 21.63 -7.12 22.24
N VAL A 142 22.22 -7.76 23.25
CA VAL A 142 22.03 -7.37 24.66
C VAL A 142 22.53 -5.96 24.92
N ASP A 143 23.73 -5.61 24.48
CA ASP A 143 24.30 -4.27 24.63
C ASP A 143 23.45 -3.21 23.94
N TRP A 144 23.00 -3.52 22.72
CA TRP A 144 22.09 -2.64 21.97
C TRP A 144 20.74 -2.48 22.71
N ALA A 145 20.15 -3.57 23.22
CA ALA A 145 18.89 -3.54 23.94
C ALA A 145 19.01 -2.73 25.24
N LYS A 146 20.05 -2.98 26.03
CA LYS A 146 20.34 -2.22 27.26
C LYS A 146 20.50 -0.71 26.99
N LYS A 147 21.26 -0.35 25.95
CA LYS A 147 21.45 1.05 25.55
C LYS A 147 20.14 1.77 25.16
N ASN A 148 19.15 1.05 24.66
CA ASN A 148 17.88 1.60 24.19
C ASN A 148 16.71 1.34 25.15
N GLY A 149 16.93 0.70 26.30
CA GLY A 149 15.88 0.36 27.24
C GLY A 149 14.88 -0.67 26.70
N TYR A 150 15.33 -1.59 25.85
CA TYR A 150 14.50 -2.62 25.25
C TYR A 150 14.55 -3.94 26.03
N GLY A 151 13.38 -4.49 26.32
CA GLY A 151 13.26 -5.85 26.82
C GLY A 151 13.13 -6.89 25.71
N ILE A 152 12.93 -8.15 26.10
CA ILE A 152 12.85 -9.30 25.19
C ILE A 152 11.71 -9.17 24.17
N GLU A 153 10.59 -8.55 24.54
CA GLU A 153 9.44 -8.38 23.63
C GLU A 153 9.76 -7.46 22.46
N GLN A 154 10.49 -6.37 22.69
CA GLN A 154 10.91 -5.45 21.65
C GLN A 154 11.96 -6.08 20.74
N ILE A 155 12.82 -6.95 21.27
CA ILE A 155 13.78 -7.73 20.49
C ILE A 155 13.02 -8.74 19.61
N ALA A 156 12.10 -9.52 20.17
CA ALA A 156 11.26 -10.47 19.45
C ALA A 156 10.35 -9.80 18.40
N GLY A 157 10.00 -8.52 18.60
CA GLY A 157 9.32 -7.72 17.59
C GLY A 157 10.14 -7.51 16.30
N LYS A 158 11.47 -7.46 16.40
CA LYS A 158 12.40 -7.14 15.30
C LYS A 158 13.17 -8.34 14.76
N TYR A 159 13.45 -9.32 15.60
CA TYR A 159 14.31 -10.47 15.28
C TYR A 159 13.60 -11.78 15.64
N ASP A 160 13.97 -12.83 14.94
CA ASP A 160 13.73 -14.21 15.39
C ASP A 160 14.93 -14.70 16.20
N PHE A 161 14.81 -15.84 16.87
CA PHE A 161 15.90 -16.47 17.62
C PHE A 161 16.27 -17.77 16.91
N ALA A 162 17.57 -18.03 16.73
CA ALA A 162 18.04 -19.24 16.08
C ALA A 162 17.64 -20.52 16.87
N SER A 163 17.52 -20.40 18.19
CA SER A 163 17.06 -21.44 19.09
C SER A 163 16.49 -20.88 20.38
N ASP A 164 15.76 -21.71 21.14
CA ASP A 164 15.30 -21.33 22.48
C ASP A 164 16.45 -21.06 23.45
N ALA A 165 17.58 -21.71 23.27
CA ALA A 165 18.80 -21.45 24.07
C ALA A 165 19.33 -20.02 23.82
N VAL A 166 19.36 -19.54 22.57
CA VAL A 166 19.74 -18.14 22.25
C VAL A 166 18.77 -17.16 22.88
N LYS A 167 17.46 -17.44 22.81
CA LYS A 167 16.45 -16.58 23.44
C LYS A 167 16.66 -16.52 24.96
N GLN A 168 16.86 -17.66 25.62
CA GLN A 168 17.06 -17.72 27.05
C GLN A 168 18.34 -16.98 27.48
N ALA A 169 19.45 -17.19 26.77
CA ALA A 169 20.71 -16.50 27.06
C ALA A 169 20.60 -14.98 26.97
N ILE A 170 19.73 -14.44 26.07
CA ILE A 170 19.45 -13.01 25.99
C ILE A 170 18.62 -12.57 27.20
N ILE A 171 17.61 -13.32 27.62
CA ILE A 171 16.78 -13.03 28.79
C ILE A 171 17.65 -12.96 30.02
N ASP A 172 18.44 -13.98 30.30
CA ASP A 172 19.31 -14.07 31.47
C ASP A 172 20.25 -12.86 31.57
N GLN A 173 20.84 -12.45 30.43
CA GLN A 173 21.73 -11.29 30.39
C GLN A 173 21.00 -9.93 30.47
N LEU A 174 19.72 -9.86 30.16
CA LEU A 174 18.91 -8.64 30.32
C LEU A 174 18.43 -8.50 31.78
N GLU A 175 18.21 -9.61 32.48
CA GLU A 175 17.77 -9.64 33.88
C GLU A 175 18.92 -9.41 34.85
N ASP A 176 20.16 -9.72 34.47
CA ASP A 176 21.39 -9.45 35.27
C ASP A 176 21.74 -7.95 35.31
N LEU A 177 20.75 -7.08 35.52
CA LEU A 177 21.01 -5.66 35.82
C LEU A 177 21.16 -5.50 37.35
N PRO A 178 22.29 -5.02 37.86
CA PRO A 178 22.35 -4.51 39.24
C PRO A 178 21.42 -3.29 39.31
N GLU A 179 20.57 -3.29 40.33
CA GLU A 179 19.74 -2.14 40.75
C GLU A 179 20.57 -0.86 40.97
#